data_6f5bfcdd8f63109d26922bb6e20062bf
#
_entry.id   6f5bfcdd8f63109d26922bb6e20062bf
#
_cell.length_a   1.000
_cell.length_b   1.000
_cell.length_c   1.000
_cell.angle_alpha   90.00
_cell.angle_beta   90.00
_cell.angle_gamma   90.00
#
_symmetry.space_group_name_H-M   'P 1'
#
loop_
_entity.id
_entity.type
_entity.pdbx_description
1 polymer ?
#
loop_
_entity_poly.entity_id
_entity_poly.type
_entity_poly.pdbx_seq_one_letter_code
_entity_poly.pdbx_strand_id
1 'polypeptide(L)'
;MELLSRKTLVMVLCGGKGERLYPLTRDRAKPSVPFLGSYRIIDFSRSNALNSGLRKIALVTQYKSLSLDRHIINGWNIFHAESGDYILSISAQGRVSDSWYEGTADAVFQNIYTIQQENPDHVLILSGDHIYKADYRRLLLYAEQKDADAVIMTRTIPTAEASRFGVIGVDDERRIVEFAEKPKKPFAAPWDPSVSLISMGVYLFKTPVLVRALLKDARKAASSHDFGKDIIPSL
;
A
#
# COMPACT_ATOMS: atom_id res chain seq x y z
N MET A 1 14.17 -6.68 15.39
CA MET A 1 13.79 -6.82 13.97
C MET A 1 12.77 -7.92 13.75
N GLU A 2 13.03 -9.16 14.16
CA GLU A 2 12.08 -10.26 13.96
C GLU A 2 10.72 -9.98 14.63
N LEU A 3 10.72 -9.44 15.83
CA LEU A 3 9.49 -9.08 16.54
C LEU A 3 8.67 -8.03 15.78
N LEU A 4 9.31 -6.98 15.25
CA LEU A 4 8.63 -5.94 14.44
C LEU A 4 8.00 -6.53 13.18
N SER A 5 8.74 -7.40 12.47
CA SER A 5 8.22 -8.06 11.26
C SER A 5 7.01 -8.95 11.56
N ARG A 6 7.03 -9.70 12.68
CA ARG A 6 5.93 -10.58 13.09
C ARG A 6 4.68 -9.81 13.53
N LYS A 7 4.86 -8.59 14.05
CA LYS A 7 3.78 -7.71 14.48
C LYS A 7 3.35 -6.69 13.42
N THR A 8 3.73 -6.92 12.19
CA THR A 8 3.34 -6.09 11.05
C THR A 8 2.44 -6.87 10.10
N LEU A 9 1.24 -6.35 9.86
CA LEU A 9 0.34 -6.83 8.82
C LEU A 9 0.64 -6.08 7.51
N VAL A 10 0.86 -6.81 6.43
CA VAL A 10 0.98 -6.25 5.08
C VAL A 10 -0.37 -6.34 4.37
N MET A 11 -0.87 -5.21 3.89
CA MET A 11 -2.06 -5.16 3.05
C MET A 11 -1.67 -4.68 1.66
N VAL A 12 -1.80 -5.55 0.66
CA VAL A 12 -1.46 -5.24 -0.74
C VAL A 12 -2.75 -4.94 -1.49
N LEU A 13 -2.87 -3.72 -1.98
CA LEU A 13 -4.06 -3.26 -2.70
C LEU A 13 -4.01 -3.72 -4.16
N CYS A 14 -4.94 -4.57 -4.55
CA CYS A 14 -4.99 -5.25 -5.85
C CYS A 14 -6.23 -4.89 -6.69
N GLY A 15 -6.88 -3.76 -6.41
CA GLY A 15 -8.23 -3.42 -6.92
C GLY A 15 -8.29 -2.65 -8.25
N GLY A 16 -7.21 -2.24 -8.86
CA GLY A 16 -7.22 -1.38 -10.05
C GLY A 16 -7.67 -2.08 -11.34
N LYS A 17 -8.56 -1.44 -12.15
CA LYS A 17 -9.02 -1.95 -13.46
C LYS A 17 -7.89 -2.10 -14.48
N GLY A 18 -6.83 -1.27 -14.38
CA GLY A 18 -5.65 -1.36 -15.23
C GLY A 18 -5.89 -1.03 -16.72
N GLU A 19 -6.79 -0.12 -17.03
CA GLU A 19 -7.23 0.23 -18.39
C GLU A 19 -6.07 0.57 -19.35
N ARG A 20 -4.98 1.16 -18.82
CA ARG A 20 -3.78 1.50 -19.59
C ARG A 20 -3.01 0.30 -20.13
N LEU A 21 -3.25 -0.88 -19.59
CA LEU A 21 -2.62 -2.14 -20.02
C LEU A 21 -3.56 -3.02 -20.86
N TYR A 22 -4.70 -2.48 -21.33
CA TYR A 22 -5.54 -3.20 -22.28
C TYR A 22 -4.76 -3.54 -23.56
N PRO A 23 -4.86 -4.77 -24.12
CA PRO A 23 -5.82 -5.84 -23.78
C PRO A 23 -5.35 -6.82 -22.68
N LEU A 24 -4.19 -6.65 -22.07
CA LEU A 24 -3.65 -7.58 -21.05
C LEU A 24 -4.54 -7.67 -19.81
N THR A 25 -5.31 -6.63 -19.53
CA THR A 25 -6.23 -6.52 -18.38
C THR A 25 -7.69 -6.85 -18.75
N ARG A 26 -7.95 -7.34 -19.98
CA ARG A 26 -9.31 -7.70 -20.40
C ARG A 26 -9.98 -8.71 -19.45
N ASP A 27 -9.24 -9.74 -19.02
CA ASP A 27 -9.77 -10.87 -18.25
C ASP A 27 -9.10 -11.05 -16.88
N ARG A 28 -8.31 -10.07 -16.42
CA ARG A 28 -7.55 -10.11 -15.16
C ARG A 28 -7.27 -8.73 -14.59
N ALA A 29 -7.10 -8.65 -13.27
CA ALA A 29 -6.64 -7.43 -12.61
C ALA A 29 -5.19 -7.10 -13.01
N LYS A 30 -4.79 -5.81 -12.96
CA LYS A 30 -3.44 -5.36 -13.31
C LYS A 30 -2.33 -6.10 -12.54
N PRO A 31 -2.45 -6.36 -11.22
CA PRO A 31 -1.45 -7.12 -10.47
C PRO A 31 -1.18 -8.53 -11.01
N SER A 32 -2.16 -9.15 -11.68
CA SER A 32 -2.04 -10.49 -12.25
C SER A 32 -1.54 -10.53 -13.69
N VAL A 33 -1.18 -9.40 -14.27
CA VAL A 33 -0.59 -9.35 -15.62
C VAL A 33 0.79 -10.04 -15.59
N PRO A 34 1.05 -10.99 -16.53
CA PRO A 34 2.35 -11.65 -16.64
C PRO A 34 3.47 -10.65 -16.91
N PHE A 35 4.61 -10.87 -16.28
CA PHE A 35 5.81 -10.07 -16.41
C PHE A 35 7.06 -10.98 -16.33
N LEU A 36 8.01 -10.81 -17.24
CA LEU A 36 9.24 -11.59 -17.29
C LEU A 36 8.99 -13.13 -17.25
N GLY A 37 8.15 -13.64 -18.14
CA GLY A 37 7.85 -15.06 -18.26
C GLY A 37 6.80 -15.53 -17.26
N SER A 38 7.19 -16.31 -16.25
CA SER A 38 6.28 -16.93 -15.28
C SER A 38 5.84 -16.01 -14.14
N TYR A 39 6.50 -14.88 -13.95
CA TYR A 39 6.16 -13.91 -12.90
C TYR A 39 4.93 -13.07 -13.27
N ARG A 40 4.37 -12.39 -12.27
CA ARG A 40 3.32 -11.38 -12.42
C ARG A 40 3.73 -10.10 -11.70
N ILE A 41 3.10 -9.00 -12.04
CA ILE A 41 3.42 -7.68 -11.43
C ILE A 41 3.39 -7.76 -9.90
N ILE A 42 2.38 -8.44 -9.32
CA ILE A 42 2.22 -8.61 -7.87
C ILE A 42 3.41 -9.28 -7.19
N ASP A 43 4.15 -10.14 -7.90
CA ASP A 43 5.23 -10.92 -7.31
C ASP A 43 6.37 -10.03 -6.80
N PHE A 44 6.55 -8.84 -7.34
CA PHE A 44 7.57 -7.90 -6.90
C PHE A 44 7.26 -7.34 -5.50
N SER A 45 6.06 -6.81 -5.27
CA SER A 45 5.64 -6.31 -3.94
C SER A 45 5.68 -7.42 -2.89
N ARG A 46 5.26 -8.63 -3.26
CA ARG A 46 5.25 -9.81 -2.36
C ARG A 46 6.67 -10.30 -2.06
N SER A 47 7.52 -10.43 -3.07
CA SER A 47 8.92 -10.81 -2.87
C SER A 47 9.65 -9.81 -1.99
N ASN A 48 9.41 -8.51 -2.17
CA ASN A 48 9.96 -7.49 -1.29
C ASN A 48 9.50 -7.70 0.17
N ALA A 49 8.20 -7.97 0.39
CA ALA A 49 7.66 -8.23 1.73
C ALA A 49 8.30 -9.47 2.37
N LEU A 50 8.36 -10.59 1.64
CA LEU A 50 8.96 -11.84 2.13
C LEU A 50 10.45 -11.69 2.42
N ASN A 51 11.20 -11.05 1.53
CA ASN A 51 12.63 -10.80 1.72
C ASN A 51 12.91 -9.82 2.86
N SER A 52 11.91 -9.01 3.23
CA SER A 52 11.93 -8.15 4.42
C SER A 52 11.52 -8.86 5.71
N GLY A 53 11.28 -10.17 5.67
CA GLY A 53 10.88 -10.95 6.85
C GLY A 53 9.40 -10.81 7.23
N LEU A 54 8.59 -10.14 6.41
CA LEU A 54 7.15 -10.00 6.64
C LEU A 54 6.43 -11.27 6.20
N ARG A 55 5.54 -11.78 7.04
CA ARG A 55 4.92 -13.10 6.87
C ARG A 55 3.40 -13.10 6.88
N LYS A 56 2.77 -12.05 7.41
CA LYS A 56 1.32 -11.88 7.41
C LYS A 56 0.94 -10.94 6.28
N ILE A 57 0.49 -11.49 5.15
CA ILE A 57 0.23 -10.73 3.92
C ILE A 57 -1.20 -10.94 3.47
N ALA A 58 -1.99 -9.88 3.50
CA ALA A 58 -3.36 -9.82 3.00
C ALA A 58 -3.38 -9.13 1.63
N LEU A 59 -3.89 -9.80 0.61
CA LEU A 59 -4.09 -9.24 -0.72
C LEU A 59 -5.54 -8.79 -0.84
N VAL A 60 -5.75 -7.49 -0.82
CA VAL A 60 -7.09 -6.90 -0.91
C VAL A 60 -7.49 -6.81 -2.38
N THR A 61 -8.40 -7.68 -2.79
CA THR A 61 -8.82 -7.84 -4.19
C THR A 61 -10.25 -7.36 -4.40
N GLN A 62 -10.55 -6.92 -5.60
CA GLN A 62 -11.88 -6.46 -5.96
C GLN A 62 -12.30 -6.98 -7.33
N TYR A 63 -11.57 -6.62 -8.36
CA TYR A 63 -11.97 -6.83 -9.75
C TYR A 63 -11.15 -7.95 -10.38
N LYS A 64 -11.83 -8.92 -11.03
CA LYS A 64 -11.20 -10.02 -11.79
C LYS A 64 -10.10 -10.75 -11.03
N SER A 65 -10.35 -11.09 -9.75
CA SER A 65 -9.36 -11.68 -8.85
C SER A 65 -8.97 -13.12 -9.19
N LEU A 66 -9.84 -13.89 -9.84
CA LEU A 66 -9.66 -15.33 -10.06
C LEU A 66 -8.28 -15.71 -10.61
N SER A 67 -7.77 -14.94 -11.59
CA SER A 67 -6.44 -15.19 -12.16
C SER A 67 -5.33 -14.92 -11.14
N LEU A 68 -5.53 -13.96 -10.24
CA LEU A 68 -4.61 -13.64 -9.15
C LEU A 68 -4.63 -14.75 -8.11
N ASP A 69 -5.82 -15.16 -7.66
CA ASP A 69 -6.02 -16.18 -6.64
C ASP A 69 -5.39 -17.52 -7.06
N ARG A 70 -5.60 -17.94 -8.31
CA ARG A 70 -4.92 -19.13 -8.86
C ARG A 70 -3.40 -19.02 -8.84
N HIS A 71 -2.85 -17.86 -9.17
CA HIS A 71 -1.41 -17.66 -9.14
C HIS A 71 -0.84 -17.73 -7.71
N ILE A 72 -1.61 -17.22 -6.75
CA ILE A 72 -1.22 -17.28 -5.33
C ILE A 72 -1.25 -18.69 -4.82
N ILE A 73 -2.33 -19.41 -5.05
CA ILE A 73 -2.49 -20.79 -4.58
C ILE A 73 -1.40 -21.70 -5.16
N ASN A 74 -1.10 -21.55 -6.45
CA ASN A 74 -0.18 -22.44 -7.16
C ASN A 74 1.31 -22.09 -6.95
N GLY A 75 1.64 -20.81 -6.76
CA GLY A 75 3.03 -20.35 -6.75
C GLY A 75 3.54 -19.85 -5.40
N TRP A 76 2.63 -19.59 -4.44
CA TRP A 76 2.97 -18.90 -3.20
C TRP A 76 2.44 -19.58 -1.93
N ASN A 77 2.01 -20.82 -2.04
CA ASN A 77 1.65 -21.64 -0.87
C ASN A 77 2.91 -22.17 -0.18
N ILE A 78 3.71 -21.25 0.36
CA ILE A 78 5.04 -21.52 0.93
C ILE A 78 5.05 -21.51 2.45
N PHE A 79 3.95 -21.17 3.08
CA PHE A 79 3.82 -21.12 4.53
C PHE A 79 3.05 -22.31 5.09
N HIS A 80 3.42 -22.72 6.29
CA HIS A 80 2.67 -23.68 7.07
C HIS A 80 1.68 -22.97 7.98
N ALA A 81 0.44 -23.37 7.97
CA ALA A 81 -0.64 -22.75 8.77
C ALA A 81 -0.32 -22.73 10.29
N GLU A 82 0.42 -23.71 10.78
CA GLU A 82 0.83 -23.82 12.17
C GLU A 82 1.77 -22.69 12.63
N SER A 83 2.50 -22.05 11.72
CA SER A 83 3.41 -20.94 12.05
C SER A 83 2.69 -19.62 12.28
N GLY A 84 1.41 -19.52 11.91
CA GLY A 84 0.64 -18.28 11.88
C GLY A 84 1.05 -17.35 10.74
N ASP A 85 1.88 -17.81 9.82
CA ASP A 85 2.32 -17.08 8.63
C ASP A 85 1.34 -17.38 7.48
N TYR A 86 0.99 -16.37 6.69
CA TYR A 86 0.04 -16.56 5.59
C TYR A 86 0.20 -15.54 4.47
N ILE A 87 -0.29 -15.94 3.30
CA ILE A 87 -0.62 -15.05 2.19
C ILE A 87 -2.07 -15.33 1.83
N LEU A 88 -2.95 -14.39 2.16
CA LEU A 88 -4.40 -14.54 2.02
C LEU A 88 -4.95 -13.52 1.02
N SER A 89 -5.76 -13.98 0.08
CA SER A 89 -6.57 -13.11 -0.78
C SER A 89 -7.88 -12.79 -0.07
N ILE A 90 -8.18 -11.51 0.08
CA ILE A 90 -9.41 -11.01 0.69
C ILE A 90 -10.18 -10.24 -0.38
N SER A 91 -11.27 -10.81 -0.85
CA SER A 91 -12.22 -10.13 -1.74
C SER A 91 -13.14 -9.22 -0.93
N ALA A 92 -13.81 -8.27 -1.59
CA ALA A 92 -14.86 -7.47 -0.97
C ALA A 92 -15.92 -8.39 -0.34
N GLN A 93 -16.14 -8.25 0.98
CA GLN A 93 -16.95 -9.18 1.78
C GLN A 93 -18.37 -8.68 2.03
N GLY A 94 -18.72 -7.45 1.61
CA GLY A 94 -20.02 -6.86 1.92
C GLY A 94 -20.29 -6.66 3.43
N ARG A 95 -19.24 -6.64 4.28
CA ARG A 95 -19.42 -6.53 5.74
C ARG A 95 -19.75 -5.13 6.21
N VAL A 96 -19.27 -4.12 5.52
CA VAL A 96 -19.46 -2.71 5.88
C VAL A 96 -20.41 -2.03 4.89
N SER A 97 -20.30 -2.36 3.61
CA SER A 97 -21.22 -1.92 2.55
C SER A 97 -21.34 -3.01 1.48
N ASP A 98 -22.49 -3.08 0.81
CA ASP A 98 -22.71 -3.99 -0.33
C ASP A 98 -22.07 -3.45 -1.62
N SER A 99 -21.38 -2.32 -1.55
CA SER A 99 -20.73 -1.68 -2.69
C SER A 99 -19.28 -2.15 -2.89
N TRP A 100 -18.78 -1.95 -4.08
CA TRP A 100 -17.38 -2.08 -4.39
C TRP A 100 -16.57 -1.00 -3.64
N TYR A 101 -15.27 -1.26 -3.40
CA TYR A 101 -14.39 -0.26 -2.80
C TYR A 101 -14.39 1.04 -3.60
N GLU A 102 -14.70 2.14 -2.95
CA GLU A 102 -14.78 3.46 -3.56
C GLU A 102 -13.40 4.10 -3.75
N GLY A 103 -12.44 3.73 -2.90
CA GLY A 103 -11.07 4.22 -2.95
C GLY A 103 -10.09 3.27 -2.27
N THR A 104 -8.82 3.64 -2.28
CA THR A 104 -7.74 2.84 -1.69
C THR A 104 -7.85 2.75 -0.17
N ALA A 105 -8.31 3.82 0.49
CA ALA A 105 -8.55 3.84 1.93
C ALA A 105 -9.82 3.07 2.31
N ASP A 106 -10.87 3.17 1.49
CA ASP A 106 -12.09 2.37 1.68
C ASP A 106 -11.81 0.87 1.60
N ALA A 107 -10.94 0.45 0.68
CA ALA A 107 -10.53 -0.95 0.59
C ALA A 107 -9.90 -1.47 1.89
N VAL A 108 -9.15 -0.65 2.61
CA VAL A 108 -8.58 -1.02 3.93
C VAL A 108 -9.65 -0.90 5.01
N PHE A 109 -10.49 0.12 4.96
CA PHE A 109 -11.59 0.32 5.93
C PHE A 109 -12.58 -0.83 5.93
N GLN A 110 -13.03 -1.29 4.78
CA GLN A 110 -13.94 -2.44 4.67
C GLN A 110 -13.30 -3.75 5.17
N ASN A 111 -11.98 -3.81 5.27
CA ASN A 111 -11.21 -4.92 5.83
C ASN A 111 -10.65 -4.65 7.24
N ILE A 112 -11.18 -3.66 7.96
CA ILE A 112 -10.74 -3.28 9.30
C ILE A 112 -10.85 -4.44 10.30
N TYR A 113 -11.82 -5.34 10.09
CA TYR A 113 -11.98 -6.55 10.88
C TYR A 113 -10.73 -7.45 10.84
N THR A 114 -10.10 -7.59 9.68
CA THR A 114 -8.85 -8.34 9.55
C THR A 114 -7.73 -7.70 10.38
N ILE A 115 -7.64 -6.37 10.36
CA ILE A 115 -6.67 -5.64 11.19
C ILE A 115 -6.93 -5.88 12.68
N GLN A 116 -8.21 -5.86 13.09
CA GLN A 116 -8.60 -6.11 14.48
C GLN A 116 -8.31 -7.54 14.93
N GLN A 117 -8.55 -8.54 14.09
CA GLN A 117 -8.27 -9.95 14.40
C GLN A 117 -6.76 -10.23 14.52
N GLU A 118 -5.97 -9.67 13.61
CA GLU A 118 -4.52 -9.85 13.60
C GLU A 118 -3.81 -9.03 14.69
N ASN A 119 -4.45 -7.96 15.16
CA ASN A 119 -3.95 -7.04 16.19
C ASN A 119 -2.46 -6.69 16.02
N PRO A 120 -2.04 -6.20 14.84
CA PRO A 120 -0.66 -5.87 14.58
C PRO A 120 -0.28 -4.54 15.24
N ASP A 121 1.00 -4.33 15.56
CA ASP A 121 1.50 -3.03 16.00
C ASP A 121 1.52 -2.05 14.82
N HIS A 122 1.85 -2.55 13.61
CA HIS A 122 1.94 -1.77 12.38
C HIS A 122 1.17 -2.41 11.24
N VAL A 123 0.64 -1.56 10.35
CA VAL A 123 0.08 -1.96 9.06
C VAL A 123 0.89 -1.34 7.93
N LEU A 124 1.41 -2.19 7.05
CA LEU A 124 2.13 -1.78 5.83
C LEU A 124 1.20 -1.90 4.63
N ILE A 125 0.85 -0.76 4.04
CA ILE A 125 0.02 -0.68 2.84
C ILE A 125 0.93 -0.65 1.61
N LEU A 126 0.69 -1.55 0.68
CA LEU A 126 1.43 -1.66 -0.58
C LEU A 126 0.49 -1.57 -1.77
N SER A 127 0.95 -0.99 -2.86
CA SER A 127 0.31 -1.15 -4.16
C SER A 127 0.76 -2.45 -4.82
N GLY A 128 -0.18 -3.24 -5.31
CA GLY A 128 0.08 -4.52 -6.00
C GLY A 128 0.45 -4.36 -7.48
N ASP A 129 0.50 -3.14 -7.98
CA ASP A 129 0.67 -2.86 -9.41
C ASP A 129 1.98 -2.13 -9.77
N HIS A 130 2.91 -2.05 -8.84
CA HIS A 130 4.21 -1.41 -9.00
C HIS A 130 5.36 -2.43 -9.03
N ILE A 131 6.34 -2.18 -9.89
CA ILE A 131 7.56 -2.99 -10.03
C ILE A 131 8.73 -2.19 -9.48
N TYR A 132 9.26 -2.61 -8.34
CA TYR A 132 10.43 -2.04 -7.69
C TYR A 132 11.07 -3.04 -6.74
N LYS A 133 12.30 -2.76 -6.31
CA LYS A 133 13.01 -3.53 -5.28
C LYS A 133 13.11 -2.68 -4.02
N ALA A 134 12.68 -3.23 -2.89
CA ALA A 134 12.73 -2.57 -1.59
C ALA A 134 12.98 -3.55 -0.45
N ASP A 135 13.60 -3.06 0.61
CA ASP A 135 13.72 -3.72 1.91
C ASP A 135 12.90 -2.94 2.94
N TYR A 136 11.71 -3.46 3.25
CA TYR A 136 10.78 -2.82 4.20
C TYR A 136 11.27 -2.86 5.66
N ARG A 137 12.31 -3.66 5.99
CA ARG A 137 12.93 -3.61 7.32
C ARG A 137 13.46 -2.21 7.62
N ARG A 138 14.01 -1.53 6.60
CA ARG A 138 14.50 -0.15 6.74
C ARG A 138 13.38 0.82 7.08
N LEU A 139 12.20 0.61 6.51
CA LEU A 139 11.01 1.43 6.80
C LEU A 139 10.52 1.22 8.25
N LEU A 140 10.46 -0.03 8.69
CA LEU A 140 10.09 -0.39 10.06
C LEU A 140 11.09 0.19 11.09
N LEU A 141 12.39 0.02 10.85
CA LEU A 141 13.42 0.57 11.73
C LEU A 141 13.35 2.10 11.81
N TYR A 142 13.11 2.75 10.67
CA TYR A 142 12.98 4.20 10.64
C TYR A 142 11.75 4.69 11.43
N ALA A 143 10.62 3.99 11.30
CA ALA A 143 9.42 4.29 12.07
C ALA A 143 9.67 4.20 13.58
N GLU A 144 10.33 3.14 14.04
CA GLU A 144 10.69 2.96 15.45
C GLU A 144 11.67 4.03 15.93
N GLN A 145 12.74 4.30 15.16
CA GLN A 145 13.76 5.30 15.53
C GLN A 145 13.18 6.72 15.66
N LYS A 146 12.18 7.04 14.87
CA LYS A 146 11.52 8.35 14.86
C LYS A 146 10.27 8.41 15.72
N ASP A 147 9.85 7.29 16.29
CA ASP A 147 8.53 7.12 16.94
C ASP A 147 7.38 7.64 16.04
N ALA A 148 7.52 7.38 14.73
CA ALA A 148 6.64 7.96 13.73
C ALA A 148 5.28 7.27 13.71
N ASP A 149 4.20 8.05 13.67
CA ASP A 149 2.83 7.56 13.52
C ASP A 149 2.55 7.00 12.12
N ALA A 150 3.21 7.60 11.12
CA ALA A 150 3.16 7.16 9.73
C ALA A 150 4.51 7.40 9.04
N VAL A 151 4.90 6.49 8.15
CA VAL A 151 6.10 6.64 7.29
C VAL A 151 5.70 6.37 5.85
N ILE A 152 6.09 7.28 4.96
CA ILE A 152 5.83 7.17 3.52
C ILE A 152 7.13 6.88 2.79
N MET A 153 7.14 5.83 1.99
CA MET A 153 8.26 5.56 1.11
C MET A 153 8.23 6.50 -0.10
N THR A 154 9.33 7.19 -0.33
CA THR A 154 9.45 8.20 -1.37
C THR A 154 10.56 7.88 -2.36
N ARG A 155 10.49 8.52 -3.52
CA ARG A 155 11.54 8.57 -4.52
C ARG A 155 11.76 10.00 -4.95
N THR A 156 12.99 10.38 -5.18
CA THR A 156 13.34 11.66 -5.83
C THR A 156 13.21 11.54 -7.35
N ILE A 157 12.62 12.56 -7.95
CA ILE A 157 12.56 12.73 -9.42
C ILE A 157 12.75 14.22 -9.75
N PRO A 158 13.08 14.58 -11.01
CA PRO A 158 13.11 15.98 -11.42
C PRO A 158 11.78 16.67 -11.13
N THR A 159 11.83 17.87 -10.54
CA THR A 159 10.62 18.65 -10.15
C THR A 159 9.67 18.86 -11.33
N ALA A 160 10.21 19.07 -12.53
CA ALA A 160 9.42 19.25 -13.76
C ALA A 160 8.53 18.04 -14.12
N GLU A 161 8.89 16.84 -13.65
CA GLU A 161 8.16 15.60 -13.92
C GLU A 161 7.19 15.21 -12.78
N ALA A 162 7.27 15.87 -11.63
CA ALA A 162 6.60 15.45 -10.40
C ALA A 162 5.08 15.69 -10.40
N SER A 163 4.56 16.56 -11.27
CA SER A 163 3.13 16.91 -11.35
C SER A 163 2.16 15.74 -11.62
N ARG A 164 2.70 14.57 -12.00
CA ARG A 164 1.91 13.36 -12.27
C ARG A 164 1.74 12.43 -11.06
N PHE A 165 2.35 12.78 -9.94
CA PHE A 165 2.46 11.94 -8.74
C PHE A 165 1.96 12.67 -7.50
N GLY A 166 1.73 11.94 -6.44
CA GLY A 166 1.60 12.52 -5.10
C GLY A 166 2.97 13.08 -4.67
N VAL A 167 3.06 14.38 -4.45
CA VAL A 167 4.29 15.08 -4.08
C VAL A 167 4.28 15.39 -2.59
N ILE A 168 5.43 15.19 -1.95
CA ILE A 168 5.59 15.31 -0.51
C ILE A 168 6.57 16.44 -0.20
N GLY A 169 6.10 17.43 0.56
CA GLY A 169 6.91 18.45 1.19
C GLY A 169 7.40 17.96 2.56
N VAL A 170 8.67 18.11 2.82
CA VAL A 170 9.28 17.76 4.11
C VAL A 170 10.13 18.92 4.64
N ASP A 171 10.27 18.98 5.97
CA ASP A 171 11.25 19.85 6.63
C ASP A 171 12.67 19.24 6.62
N ASP A 172 13.63 19.95 7.23
CA ASP A 172 15.04 19.52 7.34
C ASP A 172 15.20 18.22 8.16
N GLU A 173 14.25 17.89 9.03
CA GLU A 173 14.21 16.67 9.84
C GLU A 173 13.49 15.52 9.12
N ARG A 174 13.05 15.76 7.88
CA ARG A 174 12.27 14.84 7.04
C ARG A 174 10.87 14.53 7.58
N ARG A 175 10.30 15.42 8.39
CA ARG A 175 8.88 15.36 8.74
C ARG A 175 8.06 15.84 7.56
N ILE A 176 6.95 15.16 7.31
CA ILE A 176 6.02 15.56 6.25
C ILE A 176 5.28 16.80 6.73
N VAL A 177 5.40 17.89 6.00
CA VAL A 177 4.73 19.16 6.26
C VAL A 177 3.61 19.43 5.25
N GLU A 178 3.67 18.79 4.11
CA GLU A 178 2.67 18.95 3.05
C GLU A 178 2.60 17.70 2.16
N PHE A 179 1.40 17.39 1.69
CA PHE A 179 1.15 16.36 0.68
C PHE A 179 0.15 16.88 -0.34
N ALA A 180 0.48 16.79 -1.61
CA ALA A 180 -0.42 17.17 -2.70
C ALA A 180 -0.46 16.10 -3.80
N GLU A 181 -1.67 15.61 -4.09
CA GLU A 181 -1.87 14.65 -5.19
C GLU A 181 -1.92 15.38 -6.53
N LYS A 182 -0.96 15.07 -7.39
CA LYS A 182 -0.81 15.64 -8.75
C LYS A 182 -0.89 17.18 -8.80
N PRO A 183 -0.05 17.88 -8.03
CA PRO A 183 -0.10 19.33 -7.96
C PRO A 183 0.36 19.97 -9.27
N LYS A 184 -0.27 21.11 -9.64
CA LYS A 184 0.19 21.90 -10.79
C LYS A 184 1.59 22.49 -10.59
N LYS A 185 1.96 22.78 -9.34
CA LYS A 185 3.28 23.26 -8.93
C LYS A 185 3.83 22.30 -7.86
N PRO A 186 4.67 21.32 -8.23
CA PRO A 186 5.27 20.39 -7.29
C PRO A 186 6.20 21.12 -6.30
N PHE A 187 6.25 20.63 -5.07
CA PHE A 187 7.22 21.09 -4.07
C PHE A 187 8.61 20.56 -4.42
N ALA A 188 9.62 21.40 -4.28
CA ALA A 188 11.01 20.95 -4.35
C ALA A 188 11.45 20.33 -3.01
N ALA A 189 12.46 19.48 -3.05
CA ALA A 189 13.10 18.98 -1.84
C ALA A 189 13.91 20.12 -1.17
N PRO A 190 13.94 20.21 0.19
CA PRO A 190 14.63 21.29 0.88
C PRO A 190 16.12 21.39 0.55
N TRP A 191 16.77 20.26 0.25
CA TRP A 191 18.22 20.17 -0.03
C TRP A 191 18.57 20.36 -1.51
N ASP A 192 17.59 20.28 -2.43
CA ASP A 192 17.83 20.43 -3.87
C ASP A 192 16.55 20.88 -4.59
N PRO A 193 16.49 22.13 -5.07
CA PRO A 193 15.31 22.66 -5.76
C PRO A 193 15.02 22.03 -7.12
N SER A 194 15.96 21.26 -7.68
CA SER A 194 15.79 20.60 -8.98
C SER A 194 14.99 19.30 -8.88
N VAL A 195 14.82 18.74 -7.66
CA VAL A 195 14.15 17.47 -7.43
C VAL A 195 12.96 17.61 -6.48
N SER A 196 12.01 16.72 -6.62
CA SER A 196 10.84 16.56 -5.75
C SER A 196 10.80 15.16 -5.16
N LEU A 197 10.23 15.04 -3.97
CA LEU A 197 9.87 13.74 -3.36
C LEU A 197 8.49 13.33 -3.83
N ILE A 198 8.39 12.16 -4.47
CA ILE A 198 7.11 11.58 -4.84
C ILE A 198 6.78 10.37 -3.99
N SER A 199 5.50 10.19 -3.71
CA SER A 199 4.99 9.00 -3.03
C SER A 199 5.11 7.77 -3.94
N MET A 200 5.60 6.68 -3.37
CA MET A 200 5.64 5.37 -4.05
C MET A 200 4.38 4.54 -3.78
N GLY A 201 3.36 5.08 -3.10
CA GLY A 201 2.18 4.30 -2.71
C GLY A 201 2.50 3.19 -1.70
N VAL A 202 3.52 3.41 -0.90
CA VAL A 202 3.96 2.51 0.18
C VAL A 202 3.89 3.28 1.48
N TYR A 203 3.02 2.84 2.38
CA TYR A 203 2.70 3.53 3.62
C TYR A 203 2.79 2.57 4.79
N LEU A 204 3.55 2.92 5.81
CA LEU A 204 3.59 2.22 7.09
C LEU A 204 2.90 3.08 8.14
N PHE A 205 1.97 2.51 8.89
CA PHE A 205 1.24 3.20 9.95
C PHE A 205 1.32 2.43 11.27
N LYS A 206 1.38 3.14 12.39
CA LYS A 206 0.93 2.56 13.65
C LYS A 206 -0.55 2.21 13.54
N THR A 207 -0.92 1.00 13.94
CA THR A 207 -2.31 0.50 13.78
C THR A 207 -3.38 1.44 14.37
N PRO A 208 -3.23 1.97 15.58
CA PRO A 208 -4.26 2.87 16.14
C PRO A 208 -4.43 4.17 15.34
N VAL A 209 -3.35 4.67 14.74
CA VAL A 209 -3.39 5.89 13.90
C VAL A 209 -4.16 5.62 12.63
N LEU A 210 -3.83 4.52 11.93
CA LEU A 210 -4.53 4.11 10.72
C LEU A 210 -6.03 3.91 10.97
N VAL A 211 -6.38 3.12 11.97
CA VAL A 211 -7.79 2.82 12.29
C VAL A 211 -8.58 4.09 12.56
N ARG A 212 -8.02 5.02 13.35
CA ARG A 212 -8.66 6.31 13.66
C ARG A 212 -8.86 7.15 12.40
N ALA A 213 -7.84 7.21 11.52
CA ALA A 213 -7.91 7.97 10.27
C ALA A 213 -8.99 7.39 9.33
N LEU A 214 -9.04 6.08 9.17
CA LEU A 214 -10.04 5.39 8.34
C LEU A 214 -11.46 5.60 8.86
N LEU A 215 -11.70 5.46 10.18
CA LEU A 215 -13.01 5.69 10.80
C LEU A 215 -13.48 7.14 10.66
N LYS A 216 -12.54 8.09 10.74
CA LYS A 216 -12.84 9.52 10.53
C LYS A 216 -13.19 9.81 9.08
N ASP A 217 -12.45 9.20 8.14
CA ASP A 217 -12.66 9.40 6.71
C ASP A 217 -13.96 8.76 6.21
N ALA A 218 -14.27 7.55 6.65
CA ALA A 218 -15.50 6.83 6.28
C ALA A 218 -16.80 7.61 6.58
N ARG A 219 -16.74 8.60 7.49
CA ARG A 219 -17.89 9.46 7.82
C ARG A 219 -18.02 10.69 6.92
N LYS A 220 -17.05 10.93 6.04
CA LYS A 220 -17.03 12.13 5.18
C LYS A 220 -17.65 11.81 3.83
N ALA A 221 -18.87 12.26 3.58
CA ALA A 221 -19.58 12.05 2.33
C ALA A 221 -18.87 12.65 1.09
N ALA A 222 -18.01 13.66 1.27
CA ALA A 222 -17.27 14.31 0.19
C ALA A 222 -15.88 13.71 -0.03
N SER A 223 -15.49 12.67 0.74
CA SER A 223 -14.21 11.99 0.56
C SER A 223 -14.23 11.12 -0.68
N SER A 224 -13.09 10.99 -1.34
CA SER A 224 -12.87 9.95 -2.37
C SER A 224 -12.33 8.66 -1.75
N HIS A 225 -12.17 8.62 -0.42
CA HIS A 225 -11.66 7.51 0.35
C HIS A 225 -10.32 6.97 -0.17
N ASP A 226 -9.43 7.89 -0.52
CA ASP A 226 -8.11 7.61 -1.09
C ASP A 226 -6.98 7.99 -0.11
N PHE A 227 -5.94 7.14 -0.02
CA PHE A 227 -4.82 7.43 0.89
C PHE A 227 -4.14 8.76 0.56
N GLY A 228 -3.86 9.01 -0.71
CA GLY A 228 -3.13 10.21 -1.13
C GLY A 228 -3.96 11.49 -1.04
N LYS A 229 -5.26 11.41 -1.32
CA LYS A 229 -6.12 12.59 -1.35
C LYS A 229 -6.73 12.93 0.00
N ASP A 230 -7.08 11.92 0.79
CA ASP A 230 -7.94 12.11 1.95
C ASP A 230 -7.26 11.72 3.27
N ILE A 231 -6.60 10.56 3.33
CA ILE A 231 -6.00 10.06 4.58
C ILE A 231 -4.73 10.83 4.94
N ILE A 232 -3.71 10.81 4.06
CA ILE A 232 -2.39 11.37 4.36
C ILE A 232 -2.48 12.88 4.63
N PRO A 233 -3.21 13.69 3.82
CA PRO A 233 -3.35 15.12 4.11
C PRO A 233 -4.12 15.43 5.40
N SER A 234 -4.82 14.44 5.99
CA SER A 234 -5.63 14.64 7.21
C SER A 234 -4.93 14.22 8.50
N LEU A 235 -3.70 13.66 8.40
CA LEU A 235 -2.86 13.26 9.54
C LEU A 235 -2.10 14.46 10.11
#